data_894c890ffba6eef4f95c56853a758926
#
_entry.id   894c890ffba6eef4f95c56853a758926
#
_cell.length_a   1.000
_cell.length_b   1.000
_cell.length_c   1.000
_cell.angle_alpha   90.00
_cell.angle_beta   90.00
_cell.angle_gamma   90.00
#
_symmetry.space_group_name_H-M   'P 1'
#
loop_
_entity.id
_entity.type
_entity.pdbx_description
1 polymer ?
#
loop_
_entity_poly.entity_id
_entity_poly.type
_entity_poly.pdbx_seq_one_letter_code
_entity_poly.pdbx_strand_id
1 'polypeptide(L)'
;MRQKIRKSIGHLCGSCALVLMLTGSAANADALADILSDNQNLLFDYDFRNNTAQSDKLQKSWINPVMLRYNRDYSEQFGSKTVKTGSFSVNIDQPIFRSGGIYYAIKYAQALRGTNEAQIKLKKRELITKAVKLLFQIKKSKLEIAKLKLLIKNDAIDIKQKKESYRAGLLDSSFLDQALLKKNQDEASLLELQANLAQLEENFSILSDKDPYSLKLPSLKLISKKVYTQRNLELERDRLKAKQERYNAKITWAKYLPTLSVHARYTDEDINPLFARSASGLKEKYRTYGFTLSMPLDINMFADVEASKVAVLKAETEVIERKKNIERAYQAVRKRVSIIDKKIALAKKNERLYRNLYRVTKNLAKAGEKTKYDAQMMYHSLQIKRLDREIYQYDKQIELLGLYAKVYDAI
;
A
#
# COMPACT_ATOMS: atom_id res chain seq x y z
N MET A 1 -16.29 46.81 30.39
CA MET A 1 -15.09 47.61 30.41
C MET A 1 -14.10 46.98 29.45
N ARG A 2 -14.03 47.39 28.15
CA ARG A 2 -13.25 48.48 27.53
C ARG A 2 -11.81 48.48 28.06
N GLN A 3 -10.79 48.33 27.33
CA GLN A 3 -10.26 48.71 26.04
C GLN A 3 -8.73 48.59 26.07
N LYS A 4 -8.14 48.12 24.97
CA LYS A 4 -6.94 48.65 24.28
C LYS A 4 -5.61 48.78 25.04
N ILE A 5 -4.54 48.25 24.43
CA ILE A 5 -3.43 49.08 23.89
C ILE A 5 -2.75 48.33 22.73
N ARG A 6 -2.43 49.12 21.73
CA ARG A 6 -1.86 48.85 20.40
C ARG A 6 -0.36 49.26 20.38
N LYS A 7 0.36 48.65 19.43
CA LYS A 7 1.52 49.20 18.68
C LYS A 7 2.93 49.01 19.22
N SER A 8 3.76 48.38 18.36
CA SER A 8 4.94 48.98 17.66
C SER A 8 5.57 47.88 16.80
N ILE A 9 5.52 47.86 15.47
CA ILE A 9 6.31 48.44 14.38
C ILE A 9 7.82 48.20 14.54
N GLY A 10 8.36 47.44 13.61
CA GLY A 10 9.79 47.29 13.33
C GLY A 10 10.02 46.57 12.00
N HIS A 11 10.19 47.33 10.92
CA HIS A 11 10.58 46.84 9.59
C HIS A 11 11.99 46.24 9.61
N LEU A 12 12.22 45.19 8.79
CA LEU A 12 13.36 45.18 7.87
C LEU A 12 13.15 44.24 6.69
N CYS A 13 13.45 44.78 5.57
CA CYS A 13 13.53 44.35 4.18
C CYS A 13 14.26 43.03 3.91
N GLY A 14 13.74 42.27 2.94
CA GLY A 14 14.49 42.05 1.71
C GLY A 14 15.22 40.72 1.61
N SER A 15 14.59 39.73 0.95
CA SER A 15 15.26 38.92 -0.08
C SER A 15 14.20 38.17 -0.87
N CYS A 16 13.86 38.72 -2.03
CA CYS A 16 13.16 38.01 -3.11
C CYS A 16 14.06 36.87 -3.61
N ALA A 17 13.78 35.63 -3.22
CA ALA A 17 14.28 34.47 -3.88
C ALA A 17 13.20 34.00 -4.86
N LEU A 18 13.49 34.15 -6.12
CA LEU A 18 12.74 33.73 -7.29
C LEU A 18 12.58 32.18 -7.23
N VAL A 19 11.46 31.68 -6.72
CA VAL A 19 11.08 30.28 -6.87
C VAL A 19 10.46 30.13 -8.23
N LEU A 20 11.28 29.70 -9.20
CA LEU A 20 10.82 29.23 -10.50
C LEU A 20 9.84 28.07 -10.29
N MET A 21 8.59 28.34 -10.60
CA MET A 21 7.51 27.37 -10.65
C MET A 21 7.84 26.29 -11.69
N LEU A 22 8.24 25.10 -11.23
CA LEU A 22 8.12 23.86 -11.96
C LEU A 22 6.72 23.29 -11.71
N THR A 23 5.69 23.98 -12.21
CA THR A 23 4.30 23.55 -12.17
C THR A 23 3.95 22.74 -13.42
N GLY A 24 4.53 21.56 -13.55
CA GLY A 24 4.24 20.71 -14.72
C GLY A 24 3.84 19.27 -14.41
N SER A 25 4.00 18.80 -13.17
CA SER A 25 3.75 17.39 -12.82
C SER A 25 2.82 17.15 -11.63
N ALA A 26 2.42 18.20 -10.91
CA ALA A 26 1.56 18.04 -9.73
C ALA A 26 0.09 17.77 -10.06
N ALA A 27 -0.43 18.32 -11.16
CA ALA A 27 -1.85 18.17 -11.54
C ALA A 27 -2.28 16.75 -11.95
N ASN A 28 -1.33 15.86 -12.31
CA ASN A 28 -1.65 14.46 -12.63
C ASN A 28 -1.53 13.51 -11.43
N ALA A 29 -0.86 13.92 -10.36
CA ALA A 29 -0.72 13.12 -9.16
C ALA A 29 -2.00 13.12 -8.32
N ASP A 30 -2.69 14.25 -8.21
CA ASP A 30 -3.95 14.36 -7.45
C ASP A 30 -5.10 13.56 -8.08
N ALA A 31 -5.16 13.47 -9.42
CA ALA A 31 -6.24 12.75 -10.10
C ALA A 31 -6.21 11.23 -9.89
N LEU A 32 -5.06 10.66 -9.51
CA LEU A 32 -4.90 9.23 -9.27
C LEU A 32 -4.91 8.85 -7.79
N ALA A 33 -4.64 9.78 -6.88
CA ALA A 33 -4.81 9.57 -5.45
C ALA A 33 -6.27 9.22 -5.10
N ASP A 34 -7.20 9.69 -5.91
CA ASP A 34 -8.66 9.51 -5.78
C ASP A 34 -9.23 8.41 -6.69
N ILE A 35 -8.39 7.48 -7.17
CA ILE A 35 -8.85 6.38 -8.06
C ILE A 35 -9.60 5.28 -7.29
N LEU A 36 -9.33 5.12 -6.00
CA LEU A 36 -10.00 4.13 -5.16
C LEU A 36 -11.43 4.56 -4.85
N SER A 37 -12.31 3.59 -4.56
CA SER A 37 -13.66 3.87 -4.09
C SER A 37 -13.65 4.65 -2.77
N ASP A 38 -14.72 5.41 -2.51
CA ASP A 38 -14.87 6.18 -1.27
C ASP A 38 -14.77 5.28 -0.03
N ASN A 39 -15.36 4.09 -0.08
CA ASN A 39 -15.28 3.11 1.00
C ASN A 39 -13.84 2.64 1.26
N GLN A 40 -13.05 2.40 0.22
CA GLN A 40 -11.64 2.01 0.37
C GLN A 40 -10.81 3.14 1.00
N ASN A 41 -11.05 4.39 0.58
CA ASN A 41 -10.38 5.54 1.18
C ASN A 41 -10.78 5.72 2.66
N LEU A 42 -12.05 5.53 3.01
CA LEU A 42 -12.56 5.60 4.38
C LEU A 42 -11.97 4.50 5.28
N LEU A 43 -11.80 3.28 4.76
CA LEU A 43 -11.14 2.18 5.49
C LEU A 43 -9.69 2.54 5.85
N PHE A 44 -8.93 3.15 4.93
CA PHE A 44 -7.58 3.63 5.24
C PHE A 44 -7.57 4.74 6.29
N ASP A 45 -8.56 5.63 6.28
CA ASP A 45 -8.70 6.69 7.28
C ASP A 45 -8.95 6.10 8.67
N TYR A 46 -9.81 5.07 8.76
CA TYR A 46 -10.02 4.32 9.99
C TYR A 46 -8.77 3.58 10.47
N ASP A 47 -8.00 2.97 9.55
CA ASP A 47 -6.74 2.33 9.89
C ASP A 47 -5.73 3.34 10.49
N PHE A 48 -5.62 4.55 9.91
CA PHE A 48 -4.76 5.62 10.46
C PHE A 48 -5.23 6.10 11.83
N ARG A 49 -6.54 6.31 12.02
CA ARG A 49 -7.12 6.73 13.30
C ARG A 49 -6.94 5.66 14.38
N ASN A 50 -7.18 4.40 14.03
CA ASN A 50 -6.98 3.27 14.94
C ASN A 50 -5.50 3.14 15.35
N ASN A 51 -4.57 3.22 14.40
CA ASN A 51 -3.14 3.21 14.69
C ASN A 51 -2.72 4.36 15.64
N THR A 52 -3.28 5.56 15.44
CA THR A 52 -3.04 6.70 16.32
C THR A 52 -3.56 6.44 17.73
N ALA A 53 -4.81 5.99 17.87
CA ALA A 53 -5.42 5.69 19.16
C ALA A 53 -4.68 4.58 19.93
N GLN A 54 -4.27 3.52 19.23
CA GLN A 54 -3.46 2.44 19.81
C GLN A 54 -2.09 2.92 20.29
N SER A 55 -1.43 3.77 19.48
CA SER A 55 -0.15 4.38 19.86
C SER A 55 -0.29 5.27 21.11
N ASP A 56 -1.32 6.10 21.15
CA ASP A 56 -1.58 6.97 22.29
C ASP A 56 -1.87 6.18 23.56
N LYS A 57 -2.63 5.07 23.45
CA LYS A 57 -2.84 4.11 24.55
C LYS A 57 -1.50 3.53 25.02
N LEU A 58 -0.65 3.06 24.09
CA LEU A 58 0.63 2.47 24.44
C LEU A 58 1.60 3.49 25.05
N GLN A 59 1.64 4.73 24.56
CA GLN A 59 2.46 5.79 25.14
C GLN A 59 2.08 6.11 26.59
N LYS A 60 0.81 5.92 26.96
CA LYS A 60 0.27 6.16 28.30
C LYS A 60 0.17 4.89 29.16
N SER A 61 0.56 3.73 28.63
CA SER A 61 0.43 2.43 29.29
C SER A 61 1.24 2.28 30.59
N TRP A 62 2.21 3.17 30.81
CA TRP A 62 2.96 3.24 32.07
C TRP A 62 2.17 3.91 33.20
N ILE A 63 1.08 4.63 32.87
CA ILE A 63 0.20 5.25 33.85
C ILE A 63 -0.83 4.21 34.28
N ASN A 64 -0.75 3.77 35.50
CA ASN A 64 -1.70 2.81 36.04
C ASN A 64 -3.07 3.49 36.33
N PRO A 65 -4.17 2.78 36.16
CA PRO A 65 -5.50 3.33 36.47
C PRO A 65 -5.65 3.50 37.96
N VAL A 66 -6.44 4.52 38.36
CA VAL A 66 -6.96 4.65 39.73
C VAL A 66 -8.08 3.63 39.88
N MET A 67 -7.96 2.73 40.87
CA MET A 67 -8.91 1.66 41.11
C MET A 67 -9.86 2.05 42.20
N LEU A 68 -11.14 2.19 41.85
CA LEU A 68 -12.25 2.35 42.78
C LEU A 68 -12.88 0.98 43.01
N ARG A 69 -13.02 0.59 44.27
CA ARG A 69 -13.62 -0.70 44.61
C ARG A 69 -14.63 -0.48 45.74
N TYR A 70 -15.83 -1.00 45.55
CA TYR A 70 -16.85 -1.13 46.58
C TYR A 70 -17.22 -2.60 46.73
N ASN A 71 -17.08 -3.12 47.96
CA ASN A 71 -17.47 -4.49 48.29
C ASN A 71 -18.52 -4.41 49.36
N ARG A 72 -19.49 -5.32 49.35
CA ARG A 72 -20.42 -5.57 50.40
C ARG A 72 -20.61 -7.07 50.55
N ASP A 73 -20.15 -7.58 51.71
CA ASP A 73 -20.11 -9.00 51.98
C ASP A 73 -21.15 -9.37 53.02
N TYR A 74 -21.79 -10.51 52.83
CA TYR A 74 -22.73 -11.13 53.72
C TYR A 74 -22.18 -12.50 54.09
N SER A 75 -21.78 -12.68 55.33
CA SER A 75 -21.18 -13.95 55.78
C SER A 75 -22.09 -14.62 56.81
N GLU A 76 -22.42 -15.86 56.56
CA GLU A 76 -23.20 -16.73 57.48
C GLU A 76 -22.27 -17.72 58.22
N GLN A 77 -20.96 -17.51 58.11
CA GLN A 77 -19.93 -18.40 58.68
C GLN A 77 -20.00 -18.49 60.25
N PHE A 78 -20.67 -17.56 60.89
CA PHE A 78 -20.68 -17.39 62.35
C PHE A 78 -21.97 -17.79 63.02
N GLY A 79 -22.56 -18.92 62.64
CA GLY A 79 -23.80 -19.47 63.21
C GLY A 79 -25.05 -18.81 62.62
N SER A 80 -26.11 -18.58 63.46
CA SER A 80 -27.38 -18.08 62.99
C SER A 80 -27.45 -16.57 62.69
N LYS A 81 -26.30 -15.87 62.68
CA LYS A 81 -26.24 -14.42 62.44
C LYS A 81 -25.48 -14.13 61.15
N THR A 82 -26.14 -13.50 60.18
CA THR A 82 -25.49 -12.94 59.00
C THR A 82 -24.69 -11.70 59.38
N VAL A 83 -23.39 -11.75 59.21
CA VAL A 83 -22.50 -10.59 59.38
C VAL A 83 -22.46 -9.83 58.08
N LYS A 84 -22.77 -8.54 58.13
CA LYS A 84 -22.71 -7.64 56.95
C LYS A 84 -21.52 -6.71 57.13
N THR A 85 -20.63 -6.69 56.12
CA THR A 85 -19.52 -5.76 56.09
C THR A 85 -19.47 -5.06 54.71
N GLY A 86 -19.18 -3.78 54.73
CA GLY A 86 -18.99 -2.99 53.52
C GLY A 86 -17.63 -2.34 53.50
N SER A 87 -17.02 -2.23 52.35
CA SER A 87 -15.80 -1.46 52.18
C SER A 87 -15.77 -0.69 50.86
N PHE A 88 -15.37 0.56 50.95
CA PHE A 88 -15.04 1.37 49.79
C PHE A 88 -13.54 1.69 49.80
N SER A 89 -12.87 1.48 48.73
CA SER A 89 -11.43 1.81 48.60
C SER A 89 -11.10 2.50 47.28
N VAL A 90 -10.18 3.46 47.37
CA VAL A 90 -9.52 4.10 46.24
C VAL A 90 -8.06 3.75 46.30
N ASN A 91 -7.57 3.05 45.28
CA ASN A 91 -6.16 2.59 45.20
C ASN A 91 -5.47 3.26 44.06
N ILE A 92 -4.30 3.81 44.31
CA ILE A 92 -3.33 4.33 43.32
C ILE A 92 -2.03 3.57 43.56
N ASP A 93 -1.52 2.97 42.51
CA ASP A 93 -0.19 2.35 42.48
C ASP A 93 0.50 2.74 41.17
N GLN A 94 1.41 3.68 41.26
CA GLN A 94 2.01 4.32 40.12
C GLN A 94 3.53 4.13 40.11
N PRO A 95 4.08 3.40 39.13
CA PRO A 95 5.53 3.40 38.91
C PRO A 95 5.96 4.78 38.42
N ILE A 96 6.88 5.41 39.16
CA ILE A 96 7.42 6.74 38.83
C ILE A 96 8.82 6.63 38.19
N PHE A 97 9.51 5.51 38.43
CA PHE A 97 10.82 5.22 37.84
C PHE A 97 10.94 3.73 37.53
N ARG A 98 11.37 3.39 36.30
CA ARG A 98 11.62 2.03 35.81
C ARG A 98 12.95 1.94 35.09
N SER A 99 14.03 2.51 35.65
CA SER A 99 15.37 2.48 35.07
C SER A 99 15.42 2.82 33.56
N GLY A 100 14.67 3.85 33.15
CA GLY A 100 14.52 4.26 31.75
C GLY A 100 13.46 3.49 30.96
N GLY A 101 12.86 2.42 31.49
CA GLY A 101 11.86 1.61 30.80
C GLY A 101 10.63 2.42 30.33
N ILE A 102 10.16 3.40 31.13
CA ILE A 102 9.06 4.31 30.74
C ILE A 102 9.42 5.09 29.47
N TYR A 103 10.61 5.70 29.45
CA TYR A 103 11.08 6.46 28.28
C TYR A 103 11.18 5.58 27.03
N TYR A 104 11.75 4.40 27.16
CA TYR A 104 11.88 3.48 26.04
C TYR A 104 10.53 2.92 25.58
N ALA A 105 9.57 2.71 26.48
CA ALA A 105 8.21 2.29 26.15
C ALA A 105 7.50 3.36 25.30
N ILE A 106 7.61 4.64 25.65
CA ILE A 106 7.09 5.75 24.85
C ILE A 106 7.76 5.79 23.47
N LYS A 107 9.09 5.64 23.39
CA LYS A 107 9.83 5.61 22.13
C LYS A 107 9.48 4.40 21.26
N TYR A 108 9.26 3.25 21.88
CA TYR A 108 8.76 2.05 21.21
C TYR A 108 7.38 2.29 20.59
N ALA A 109 6.43 2.84 21.36
CA ALA A 109 5.08 3.15 20.86
C ALA A 109 5.12 4.12 19.67
N GLN A 110 5.99 5.14 19.71
CA GLN A 110 6.19 6.07 18.59
C GLN A 110 6.79 5.37 17.35
N ALA A 111 7.77 4.49 17.54
CA ALA A 111 8.37 3.73 16.44
C ALA A 111 7.38 2.72 15.84
N LEU A 112 6.59 2.04 16.67
CA LEU A 112 5.52 1.13 16.26
C LEU A 112 4.46 1.88 15.44
N ARG A 113 4.02 3.07 15.91
CA ARG A 113 3.12 3.92 15.14
C ARG A 113 3.66 4.21 13.75
N GLY A 114 4.92 4.65 13.65
CA GLY A 114 5.55 4.94 12.36
C GLY A 114 5.65 3.70 11.46
N THR A 115 5.96 2.52 12.02
CA THR A 115 6.00 1.25 11.29
C THR A 115 4.62 0.93 10.70
N ASN A 116 3.56 1.05 11.51
CA ASN A 116 2.19 0.79 11.08
C ASN A 116 1.72 1.82 10.04
N GLU A 117 2.02 3.12 10.21
CA GLU A 117 1.72 4.16 9.22
C GLU A 117 2.39 3.88 7.88
N ALA A 118 3.67 3.48 7.88
CA ALA A 118 4.37 3.08 6.66
C ALA A 118 3.71 1.85 6.00
N GLN A 119 3.23 0.89 6.80
CA GLN A 119 2.53 -0.28 6.30
C GLN A 119 1.16 0.08 5.68
N ILE A 120 0.39 0.97 6.31
CA ILE A 120 -0.90 1.45 5.79
C ILE A 120 -0.68 2.22 4.47
N LYS A 121 0.30 3.12 4.43
CA LYS A 121 0.68 3.84 3.21
C LYS A 121 1.08 2.88 2.08
N LEU A 122 1.85 1.83 2.40
CA LEU A 122 2.26 0.83 1.42
C LEU A 122 1.04 0.08 0.85
N LYS A 123 0.13 -0.40 1.70
CA LYS A 123 -1.12 -1.05 1.27
C LYS A 123 -1.97 -0.14 0.38
N LYS A 124 -2.17 1.13 0.79
CA LYS A 124 -2.92 2.10 -0.01
C LYS A 124 -2.28 2.28 -1.39
N ARG A 125 -0.95 2.40 -1.42
CA ARG A 125 -0.18 2.55 -2.67
C ARG A 125 -0.27 1.33 -3.56
N GLU A 126 -0.24 0.13 -3.00
CA GLU A 126 -0.41 -1.13 -3.73
C GLU A 126 -1.79 -1.20 -4.41
N LEU A 127 -2.87 -0.81 -3.71
CA LEU A 127 -4.22 -0.78 -4.28
C LEU A 127 -4.36 0.27 -5.39
N ILE A 128 -3.86 1.49 -5.19
CA ILE A 128 -3.82 2.53 -6.23
C ILE A 128 -3.07 2.01 -7.46
N THR A 129 -1.90 1.41 -7.26
CA THR A 129 -1.09 0.86 -8.35
C THR A 129 -1.81 -0.28 -9.06
N LYS A 130 -2.51 -1.15 -8.32
CA LYS A 130 -3.33 -2.23 -8.89
C LYS A 130 -4.45 -1.67 -9.77
N ALA A 131 -5.18 -0.65 -9.30
CA ALA A 131 -6.24 0.01 -10.08
C ALA A 131 -5.67 0.67 -11.36
N VAL A 132 -4.57 1.40 -11.26
CA VAL A 132 -3.90 2.02 -12.42
C VAL A 132 -3.38 0.96 -13.40
N LYS A 133 -2.84 -0.16 -12.91
CA LYS A 133 -2.41 -1.28 -13.76
C LYS A 133 -3.58 -1.86 -14.54
N LEU A 134 -4.72 -2.06 -13.88
CA LEU A 134 -5.94 -2.54 -14.55
C LEU A 134 -6.40 -1.57 -15.64
N LEU A 135 -6.35 -0.26 -15.41
CA LEU A 135 -6.66 0.73 -16.44
C LEU A 135 -5.74 0.62 -17.67
N PHE A 136 -4.43 0.46 -17.46
CA PHE A 136 -3.49 0.22 -18.57
C PHE A 136 -3.82 -1.08 -19.31
N GLN A 137 -4.15 -2.14 -18.58
CA GLN A 137 -4.50 -3.43 -19.17
C GLN A 137 -5.82 -3.38 -19.94
N ILE A 138 -6.85 -2.69 -19.45
CA ILE A 138 -8.14 -2.44 -20.15
C ILE A 138 -7.87 -1.72 -21.48
N LYS A 139 -7.13 -0.62 -21.46
CA LYS A 139 -6.79 0.14 -22.68
C LYS A 139 -5.97 -0.69 -23.67
N LYS A 140 -5.00 -1.47 -23.18
CA LYS A 140 -4.20 -2.41 -23.97
C LYS A 140 -5.08 -3.49 -24.61
N SER A 141 -5.94 -4.16 -23.84
CA SER A 141 -6.84 -5.21 -24.34
C SER A 141 -7.76 -4.71 -25.43
N LYS A 142 -8.27 -3.47 -25.33
CA LYS A 142 -9.05 -2.86 -26.45
C LYS A 142 -8.25 -2.72 -27.74
N LEU A 143 -6.96 -2.38 -27.65
CA LEU A 143 -6.10 -2.31 -28.85
C LEU A 143 -5.83 -3.71 -29.42
N GLU A 144 -5.67 -4.72 -28.55
CA GLU A 144 -5.50 -6.12 -28.97
C GLU A 144 -6.77 -6.65 -29.66
N ILE A 145 -7.95 -6.35 -29.13
CA ILE A 145 -9.24 -6.65 -29.77
C ILE A 145 -9.35 -5.93 -31.14
N ALA A 146 -9.01 -4.64 -31.21
CA ALA A 146 -9.04 -3.90 -32.45
C ALA A 146 -8.08 -4.49 -33.50
N LYS A 147 -6.89 -4.91 -33.07
CA LYS A 147 -5.90 -5.59 -33.92
C LYS A 147 -6.45 -6.92 -34.45
N LEU A 148 -7.02 -7.75 -33.60
CA LEU A 148 -7.55 -9.05 -34.00
C LEU A 148 -8.77 -8.93 -34.95
N LYS A 149 -9.64 -7.92 -34.73
CA LYS A 149 -10.71 -7.60 -35.68
C LYS A 149 -10.19 -7.24 -37.08
N LEU A 150 -9.02 -6.59 -37.19
CA LEU A 150 -8.38 -6.31 -38.48
C LEU A 150 -7.78 -7.57 -39.12
N LEU A 151 -7.25 -8.50 -38.32
CA LEU A 151 -6.80 -9.82 -38.78
C LEU A 151 -7.97 -10.63 -39.34
N ILE A 152 -9.09 -10.73 -38.63
CA ILE A 152 -10.31 -11.43 -39.08
C ILE A 152 -10.84 -10.81 -40.40
N LYS A 153 -10.75 -9.48 -40.55
CA LYS A 153 -11.08 -8.83 -41.82
C LYS A 153 -10.17 -9.26 -42.98
N ASN A 154 -8.86 -9.45 -42.70
CA ASN A 154 -7.93 -9.97 -43.68
C ASN A 154 -8.23 -11.43 -44.01
N ASP A 155 -8.57 -12.27 -43.04
CA ASP A 155 -8.95 -13.66 -43.26
C ASP A 155 -10.21 -13.78 -44.12
N ALA A 156 -11.19 -12.90 -43.90
CA ALA A 156 -12.41 -12.84 -44.74
C ALA A 156 -12.07 -12.51 -46.21
N ILE A 157 -11.08 -11.63 -46.44
CA ILE A 157 -10.61 -11.30 -47.80
C ILE A 157 -9.86 -12.50 -48.39
N ASP A 158 -8.98 -13.14 -47.63
CA ASP A 158 -8.23 -14.33 -48.08
C ASP A 158 -9.16 -15.48 -48.46
N ILE A 159 -10.20 -15.76 -47.65
CA ILE A 159 -11.22 -16.76 -47.95
C ILE A 159 -11.92 -16.41 -49.28
N LYS A 160 -12.27 -15.13 -49.51
CA LYS A 160 -12.93 -14.72 -50.75
C LYS A 160 -12.05 -14.95 -51.97
N GLN A 161 -10.77 -14.56 -51.92
CA GLN A 161 -9.79 -14.81 -52.97
C GLN A 161 -9.61 -16.31 -53.25
N LYS A 162 -9.43 -17.13 -52.19
CA LYS A 162 -9.28 -18.59 -52.34
C LYS A 162 -10.53 -19.27 -52.86
N LYS A 163 -11.73 -18.82 -52.48
CA LYS A 163 -13.01 -19.32 -53.01
C LYS A 163 -13.16 -19.00 -54.51
N GLU A 164 -12.77 -17.83 -54.95
CA GLU A 164 -12.75 -17.45 -56.34
C GLU A 164 -11.75 -18.28 -57.17
N SER A 165 -10.53 -18.50 -56.66
CA SER A 165 -9.51 -19.35 -57.27
C SER A 165 -9.90 -20.82 -57.33
N TYR A 166 -10.53 -21.38 -56.27
CA TYR A 166 -11.06 -22.73 -56.25
C TYR A 166 -12.15 -22.93 -57.32
N ARG A 167 -13.08 -21.99 -57.45
CA ARG A 167 -14.13 -22.04 -58.47
C ARG A 167 -13.59 -21.97 -59.90
N ALA A 168 -12.45 -21.30 -60.07
CA ALA A 168 -11.74 -21.23 -61.33
C ALA A 168 -10.83 -22.49 -61.59
N GLY A 169 -10.82 -23.47 -60.69
CA GLY A 169 -9.98 -24.67 -60.81
C GLY A 169 -8.48 -24.46 -60.59
N LEU A 170 -8.15 -23.27 -60.04
CA LEU A 170 -6.72 -22.85 -59.83
C LEU A 170 -6.13 -23.28 -58.48
N LEU A 171 -6.99 -23.71 -57.52
CA LEU A 171 -6.58 -24.11 -56.17
C LEU A 171 -7.37 -25.37 -55.71
N ASP A 172 -6.72 -26.22 -54.95
CA ASP A 172 -7.36 -27.32 -54.22
C ASP A 172 -8.23 -26.81 -53.07
N SER A 173 -9.28 -27.59 -52.69
CA SER A 173 -10.19 -27.25 -51.62
C SER A 173 -9.51 -27.09 -50.28
N SER A 174 -8.40 -27.79 -50.03
CA SER A 174 -7.63 -27.76 -48.78
C SER A 174 -7.15 -26.35 -48.42
N PHE A 175 -6.80 -25.54 -49.40
CA PHE A 175 -6.42 -24.13 -49.17
C PHE A 175 -7.57 -23.25 -48.69
N LEU A 176 -8.79 -23.51 -49.15
CA LEU A 176 -9.99 -22.83 -48.72
C LEU A 176 -10.34 -23.26 -47.29
N ASP A 177 -10.29 -24.59 -47.03
CA ASP A 177 -10.57 -25.15 -45.72
C ASP A 177 -9.60 -24.63 -44.65
N GLN A 178 -8.31 -24.54 -44.94
CA GLN A 178 -7.30 -23.93 -44.04
C GLN A 178 -7.62 -22.47 -43.75
N ALA A 179 -8.06 -21.71 -44.74
CA ALA A 179 -8.41 -20.29 -44.53
C ALA A 179 -9.67 -20.15 -43.65
N LEU A 180 -10.66 -21.03 -43.81
CA LEU A 180 -11.85 -21.09 -42.97
C LEU A 180 -11.51 -21.44 -41.53
N LEU A 181 -10.69 -22.48 -41.33
CA LEU A 181 -10.22 -22.90 -40.00
C LEU A 181 -9.46 -21.79 -39.30
N LYS A 182 -8.54 -21.10 -40.03
CA LYS A 182 -7.79 -19.97 -39.48
C LYS A 182 -8.71 -18.83 -39.00
N LYS A 183 -9.71 -18.44 -39.82
CA LYS A 183 -10.68 -17.41 -39.46
C LYS A 183 -11.45 -17.82 -38.20
N ASN A 184 -11.92 -19.06 -38.09
CA ASN A 184 -12.63 -19.57 -36.93
C ASN A 184 -11.75 -19.52 -35.66
N GLN A 185 -10.45 -19.84 -35.78
CA GLN A 185 -9.48 -19.76 -34.69
C GLN A 185 -9.28 -18.29 -34.23
N ASP A 186 -9.17 -17.37 -35.18
CA ASP A 186 -9.01 -15.93 -34.87
C ASP A 186 -10.32 -15.36 -34.25
N GLU A 187 -11.50 -15.83 -34.68
CA GLU A 187 -12.79 -15.48 -34.07
C GLU A 187 -12.91 -16.02 -32.63
N ALA A 188 -12.48 -17.27 -32.38
CA ALA A 188 -12.43 -17.82 -31.03
C ALA A 188 -11.48 -17.03 -30.12
N SER A 189 -10.30 -16.68 -30.64
CA SER A 189 -9.34 -15.82 -29.91
C SER A 189 -9.91 -14.42 -29.62
N LEU A 190 -10.78 -13.89 -30.49
CA LEU A 190 -11.48 -12.63 -30.24
C LEU A 190 -12.45 -12.73 -29.06
N LEU A 191 -13.19 -13.81 -28.95
CA LEU A 191 -14.09 -14.08 -27.79
C LEU A 191 -13.29 -14.22 -26.49
N GLU A 192 -12.15 -14.89 -26.53
CA GLU A 192 -11.26 -14.98 -25.36
C GLU A 192 -10.74 -13.60 -24.92
N LEU A 193 -10.32 -12.74 -25.84
CA LEU A 193 -9.90 -11.37 -25.52
C LEU A 193 -11.03 -10.52 -24.98
N GLN A 194 -12.26 -10.70 -25.48
CA GLN A 194 -13.45 -10.02 -24.95
C GLN A 194 -13.79 -10.47 -23.53
N ALA A 195 -13.72 -11.78 -23.26
CA ALA A 195 -13.92 -12.32 -21.92
C ALA A 195 -12.85 -11.80 -20.93
N ASN A 196 -11.58 -11.77 -21.35
CA ASN A 196 -10.52 -11.18 -20.55
C ASN A 196 -10.73 -9.67 -20.29
N LEU A 197 -11.21 -8.92 -21.28
CA LEU A 197 -11.54 -7.51 -21.08
C LEU A 197 -12.65 -7.34 -20.03
N ALA A 198 -13.72 -8.12 -20.10
CA ALA A 198 -14.81 -8.09 -19.11
C ALA A 198 -14.28 -8.41 -17.69
N GLN A 199 -13.40 -9.40 -17.57
CA GLN A 199 -12.75 -9.72 -16.29
C GLN A 199 -11.87 -8.58 -15.75
N LEU A 200 -11.16 -7.87 -16.62
CA LEU A 200 -10.36 -6.70 -16.22
C LEU A 200 -11.25 -5.54 -15.75
N GLU A 201 -12.40 -5.33 -16.43
CA GLU A 201 -13.39 -4.31 -16.05
C GLU A 201 -14.05 -4.65 -14.70
N GLU A 202 -14.41 -5.90 -14.47
CA GLU A 202 -14.92 -6.39 -13.18
C GLU A 202 -13.89 -6.18 -12.07
N ASN A 203 -12.64 -6.61 -12.28
CA ASN A 203 -11.58 -6.42 -11.29
C ASN A 203 -11.30 -4.94 -10.97
N PHE A 204 -11.51 -4.05 -11.94
CA PHE A 204 -11.40 -2.61 -11.73
C PHE A 204 -12.56 -2.07 -10.90
N SER A 205 -13.80 -2.50 -11.16
CA SER A 205 -14.99 -2.05 -10.42
C SER A 205 -14.97 -2.43 -8.94
N ILE A 206 -14.24 -3.50 -8.57
CA ILE A 206 -14.01 -3.88 -7.16
C ILE A 206 -13.15 -2.83 -6.44
N LEU A 207 -12.29 -2.10 -7.15
CA LEU A 207 -11.35 -1.15 -6.56
C LEU A 207 -11.79 0.30 -6.69
N SER A 208 -12.62 0.62 -7.69
CA SER A 208 -12.97 1.98 -8.07
C SER A 208 -14.43 2.07 -8.52
N ASP A 209 -15.13 3.09 -8.04
CA ASP A 209 -16.49 3.41 -8.47
C ASP A 209 -16.52 4.24 -9.79
N LYS A 210 -15.32 4.57 -10.33
CA LYS A 210 -15.18 5.41 -11.53
C LYS A 210 -15.22 4.59 -12.80
N ASP A 211 -15.76 5.18 -13.88
CA ASP A 211 -15.71 4.55 -15.20
C ASP A 211 -14.26 4.49 -15.73
N PRO A 212 -13.73 3.27 -16.05
CA PRO A 212 -12.36 3.11 -16.54
C PRO A 212 -12.09 3.82 -17.87
N TYR A 213 -13.13 4.18 -18.59
CA TYR A 213 -13.02 4.84 -19.91
C TYR A 213 -12.88 6.35 -19.83
N SER A 214 -13.44 6.95 -18.79
CA SER A 214 -13.37 8.39 -18.53
C SER A 214 -12.03 8.84 -17.96
N LEU A 215 -11.27 7.92 -17.33
CA LEU A 215 -10.04 8.24 -16.64
C LEU A 215 -8.86 8.44 -17.60
N LYS A 216 -8.10 9.51 -17.35
CA LYS A 216 -6.84 9.78 -18.05
C LYS A 216 -5.71 8.98 -17.41
N LEU A 217 -4.92 8.29 -18.22
CA LEU A 217 -3.77 7.54 -17.77
C LEU A 217 -2.56 8.45 -17.56
N PRO A 218 -1.76 8.20 -16.50
CA PRO A 218 -0.52 8.93 -16.27
C PRO A 218 0.54 8.53 -17.29
N SER A 219 1.40 9.48 -17.66
CA SER A 219 2.58 9.20 -18.46
C SER A 219 3.79 9.04 -17.53
N LEU A 220 4.13 7.78 -17.25
CA LEU A 220 5.20 7.44 -16.32
C LEU A 220 6.57 7.51 -17.01
N LYS A 221 7.57 8.03 -16.27
CA LYS A 221 8.97 8.10 -16.70
C LYS A 221 9.83 7.21 -15.80
N LEU A 222 11.00 6.79 -16.28
CA LEU A 222 11.91 6.01 -15.46
C LEU A 222 12.44 6.88 -14.29
N ILE A 223 12.12 6.47 -13.07
CA ILE A 223 12.61 7.11 -11.84
C ILE A 223 14.11 6.86 -11.70
N SER A 224 14.88 7.82 -11.20
CA SER A 224 16.30 7.60 -10.93
C SER A 224 16.52 6.57 -9.79
N LYS A 225 17.61 5.80 -9.86
CA LYS A 225 17.96 4.82 -8.82
C LYS A 225 18.02 5.46 -7.43
N LYS A 226 18.55 6.69 -7.33
CA LYS A 226 18.68 7.43 -6.07
C LYS A 226 17.30 7.70 -5.45
N VAL A 227 16.36 8.24 -6.22
CA VAL A 227 14.98 8.53 -5.76
C VAL A 227 14.27 7.25 -5.38
N TYR A 228 14.35 6.20 -6.22
CA TYR A 228 13.72 4.90 -5.96
C TYR A 228 14.20 4.25 -4.65
N THR A 229 15.50 4.35 -4.33
CA THR A 229 16.05 3.77 -3.10
C THR A 229 15.76 4.64 -1.88
N GLN A 230 15.86 5.97 -2.01
CA GLN A 230 15.70 6.88 -0.86
C GLN A 230 14.25 7.01 -0.40
N ARG A 231 13.29 6.99 -1.33
CA ARG A 231 11.85 7.16 -1.06
C ARG A 231 11.08 5.83 -1.06
N ASN A 232 11.77 4.70 -0.91
CA ASN A 232 11.14 3.39 -0.92
C ASN A 232 10.43 3.11 0.40
N LEU A 233 9.11 2.93 0.34
CA LEU A 233 8.23 2.71 1.50
C LEU A 233 8.53 1.39 2.23
N GLU A 234 8.92 0.33 1.50
CA GLU A 234 9.30 -0.94 2.13
C GLU A 234 10.57 -0.78 2.97
N LEU A 235 11.56 -0.03 2.46
CA LEU A 235 12.80 0.25 3.19
C LEU A 235 12.55 1.16 4.39
N GLU A 236 11.67 2.13 4.27
CA GLU A 236 11.27 3.02 5.37
C GLU A 236 10.60 2.22 6.50
N ARG A 237 9.62 1.37 6.15
CA ARG A 237 8.96 0.48 7.10
C ARG A 237 9.96 -0.41 7.83
N ASP A 238 10.88 -1.06 7.10
CA ASP A 238 11.83 -2.00 7.69
C ASP A 238 12.84 -1.27 8.60
N ARG A 239 13.23 -0.02 8.28
CA ARG A 239 14.04 0.84 9.15
C ARG A 239 13.30 1.22 10.45
N LEU A 240 12.03 1.56 10.34
CA LEU A 240 11.19 1.89 11.51
C LEU A 240 10.99 0.66 12.39
N LYS A 241 10.81 -0.52 11.79
CA LYS A 241 10.74 -1.80 12.51
C LYS A 241 12.05 -2.09 13.24
N ALA A 242 13.20 -1.92 12.62
CA ALA A 242 14.50 -2.11 13.29
C ALA A 242 14.67 -1.12 14.46
N LYS A 243 14.22 0.12 14.31
CA LYS A 243 14.20 1.10 15.40
C LYS A 243 13.27 0.69 16.54
N GLN A 244 12.11 0.14 16.21
CA GLN A 244 11.14 -0.43 17.16
C GLN A 244 11.78 -1.56 17.99
N GLU A 245 12.44 -2.53 17.33
CA GLU A 245 13.11 -3.64 18.01
C GLU A 245 14.27 -3.17 18.90
N ARG A 246 15.01 -2.13 18.51
CA ARG A 246 16.03 -1.52 19.38
C ARG A 246 15.44 -0.95 20.67
N TYR A 247 14.27 -0.31 20.60
CA TYR A 247 13.59 0.18 21.81
C TYR A 247 13.01 -0.97 22.62
N ASN A 248 12.47 -1.99 21.97
CA ASN A 248 11.98 -3.20 22.63
C ASN A 248 13.09 -3.89 23.44
N ALA A 249 14.27 -4.05 22.89
CA ALA A 249 15.42 -4.62 23.60
C ALA A 249 15.81 -3.80 24.84
N LYS A 250 15.72 -2.46 24.75
CA LYS A 250 15.96 -1.58 25.92
C LYS A 250 14.88 -1.70 26.98
N ILE A 251 13.64 -1.92 26.60
CA ILE A 251 12.53 -2.19 27.52
C ILE A 251 12.76 -3.54 28.22
N THR A 252 13.14 -4.58 27.46
CA THR A 252 13.44 -5.91 28.02
C THR A 252 14.55 -5.82 29.04
N TRP A 253 15.63 -5.11 28.76
CA TRP A 253 16.69 -4.86 29.73
C TRP A 253 16.17 -4.12 30.97
N ALA A 254 15.42 -3.03 30.78
CA ALA A 254 14.90 -2.21 31.88
C ALA A 254 13.90 -2.96 32.78
N LYS A 255 13.28 -4.05 32.31
CA LYS A 255 12.38 -4.91 33.09
C LYS A 255 13.07 -5.54 34.29
N TYR A 256 14.37 -5.81 34.18
CA TYR A 256 15.16 -6.47 35.21
C TYR A 256 15.93 -5.49 36.12
N LEU A 257 15.78 -4.20 35.94
CA LEU A 257 16.40 -3.16 36.72
C LEU A 257 15.43 -2.62 37.80
N PRO A 258 15.94 -1.90 38.82
CA PRO A 258 15.13 -1.38 39.91
C PRO A 258 13.97 -0.52 39.40
N THR A 259 12.79 -0.75 39.99
CA THR A 259 11.56 0.01 39.79
C THR A 259 11.14 0.67 41.07
N LEU A 260 10.85 1.99 41.04
CA LEU A 260 10.30 2.76 42.14
C LEU A 260 8.86 3.08 41.85
N SER A 261 7.94 2.63 42.72
CA SER A 261 6.51 2.92 42.64
C SER A 261 6.06 3.69 43.87
N VAL A 262 5.07 4.55 43.69
CA VAL A 262 4.36 5.25 44.76
C VAL A 262 2.97 4.64 44.86
N HIS A 263 2.57 4.30 46.07
CA HIS A 263 1.24 3.79 46.32
C HIS A 263 0.47 4.69 47.32
N ALA A 264 -0.82 4.87 47.10
CA ALA A 264 -1.72 5.54 47.99
C ALA A 264 -3.05 4.79 47.99
N ARG A 265 -3.59 4.57 49.19
CA ARG A 265 -4.88 3.93 49.36
C ARG A 265 -5.70 4.73 50.36
N TYR A 266 -6.93 4.99 50.02
CA TYR A 266 -7.97 5.42 50.93
C TYR A 266 -8.97 4.26 51.14
N THR A 267 -9.28 3.95 52.38
CA THR A 267 -10.24 2.90 52.74
C THR A 267 -11.28 3.47 53.69
N ASP A 268 -12.54 3.14 53.42
CA ASP A 268 -13.69 3.37 54.29
C ASP A 268 -14.36 2.00 54.42
N GLU A 269 -14.26 1.37 55.60
CA GLU A 269 -14.74 0.01 55.81
C GLU A 269 -15.45 -0.14 57.14
N ASP A 270 -16.53 -0.93 57.13
CA ASP A 270 -17.26 -1.30 58.35
C ASP A 270 -16.39 -2.20 59.24
N ILE A 271 -16.26 -1.87 60.51
CA ILE A 271 -15.63 -2.78 61.48
C ILE A 271 -16.53 -3.98 61.68
N ASN A 272 -15.97 -5.20 61.49
CA ASN A 272 -16.72 -6.42 61.71
C ASN A 272 -17.26 -6.44 63.17
N PRO A 273 -18.61 -6.49 63.34
CA PRO A 273 -19.22 -6.42 64.67
C PRO A 273 -18.75 -7.50 65.67
N LEU A 274 -18.25 -8.62 65.18
CA LEU A 274 -17.73 -9.70 66.01
C LEU A 274 -16.42 -9.33 66.72
N PHE A 275 -15.67 -8.40 66.13
CA PHE A 275 -14.39 -7.94 66.68
C PHE A 275 -14.44 -6.51 67.22
N ALA A 276 -15.64 -5.87 67.24
CA ALA A 276 -15.80 -4.49 67.65
C ALA A 276 -15.27 -4.16 69.04
N ARG A 277 -15.37 -5.12 70.01
CA ARG A 277 -14.84 -4.95 71.37
C ARG A 277 -13.30 -5.01 71.43
N SER A 278 -12.68 -5.72 70.53
CA SER A 278 -11.21 -5.83 70.45
C SER A 278 -10.57 -4.79 69.52
N ALA A 279 -11.39 -4.05 68.81
CA ALA A 279 -11.03 -3.07 67.80
C ALA A 279 -10.95 -1.63 68.34
N SER A 280 -10.86 -1.44 69.66
CA SER A 280 -10.77 -0.08 70.23
C SER A 280 -9.49 0.59 69.69
N GLY A 281 -9.67 1.70 68.97
CA GLY A 281 -8.56 2.44 68.30
C GLY A 281 -8.41 2.21 66.81
N LEU A 282 -9.14 1.25 66.20
CA LEU A 282 -9.18 1.11 64.75
C LEU A 282 -10.10 2.18 64.13
N LYS A 283 -9.63 2.74 63.04
CA LYS A 283 -10.45 3.75 62.28
C LYS A 283 -11.13 3.07 61.12
N GLU A 284 -12.44 3.29 60.96
CA GLU A 284 -13.19 2.88 59.76
C GLU A 284 -12.66 3.57 58.50
N LYS A 285 -12.19 4.80 58.64
CA LYS A 285 -11.65 5.62 57.55
C LYS A 285 -10.18 5.88 57.76
N TYR A 286 -9.37 5.36 56.87
CA TYR A 286 -7.93 5.55 56.98
C TYR A 286 -7.25 5.71 55.61
N ARG A 287 -6.02 6.21 55.62
CA ARG A 287 -5.18 6.41 54.45
C ARG A 287 -3.86 5.70 54.66
N THR A 288 -3.44 5.00 53.62
CA THR A 288 -2.11 4.40 53.54
C THR A 288 -1.37 4.97 52.35
N TYR A 289 -0.15 5.42 52.48
CA TYR A 289 0.69 5.88 51.42
C TYR A 289 2.13 5.51 51.68
N GLY A 290 2.88 5.29 50.60
CA GLY A 290 4.27 4.90 50.68
C GLY A 290 4.92 4.77 49.31
N PHE A 291 6.15 4.31 49.32
CA PHE A 291 6.86 3.94 48.10
C PHE A 291 7.39 2.52 48.21
N THR A 292 7.56 1.88 47.08
CA THR A 292 8.13 0.53 46.96
C THR A 292 9.24 0.56 45.94
N LEU A 293 10.44 0.15 46.38
CA LEU A 293 11.58 -0.13 45.49
C LEU A 293 11.67 -1.64 45.32
N SER A 294 11.55 -2.11 44.06
CA SER A 294 11.62 -3.53 43.73
C SER A 294 12.59 -3.79 42.59
N MET A 295 13.27 -4.92 42.64
CA MET A 295 14.15 -5.41 41.56
C MET A 295 13.90 -6.90 41.39
N PRO A 296 13.40 -7.36 40.22
CA PRO A 296 13.20 -8.78 39.97
C PRO A 296 14.55 -9.49 39.76
N LEU A 297 14.74 -10.62 40.46
CA LEU A 297 15.86 -11.55 40.22
C LEU A 297 15.27 -12.76 39.47
N ASP A 298 15.39 -12.75 38.15
CA ASP A 298 14.81 -13.77 37.27
C ASP A 298 15.90 -14.52 36.54
N ILE A 299 15.90 -15.85 36.66
CA ILE A 299 16.87 -16.72 35.98
C ILE A 299 16.82 -16.60 34.45
N ASN A 300 15.67 -16.23 33.89
CA ASN A 300 15.47 -16.06 32.45
C ASN A 300 16.02 -14.74 31.90
N MET A 301 16.53 -13.85 32.77
CA MET A 301 17.02 -12.52 32.37
C MET A 301 18.01 -12.58 31.20
N PHE A 302 19.00 -13.51 31.27
CA PHE A 302 20.02 -13.61 30.22
C PHE A 302 19.44 -14.09 28.90
N ALA A 303 18.51 -15.06 28.94
CA ALA A 303 17.84 -15.57 27.76
C ALA A 303 16.94 -14.51 27.10
N ASP A 304 16.15 -13.77 27.90
CA ASP A 304 15.27 -12.68 27.39
C ASP A 304 16.10 -11.56 26.75
N VAL A 305 17.20 -11.16 27.38
CA VAL A 305 18.09 -10.12 26.85
C VAL A 305 18.77 -10.58 25.57
N GLU A 306 19.26 -11.83 25.52
CA GLU A 306 19.86 -12.37 24.31
C GLU A 306 18.83 -12.49 23.17
N ALA A 307 17.63 -13.01 23.42
CA ALA A 307 16.54 -13.07 22.45
C ALA A 307 16.21 -11.68 21.88
N SER A 308 16.16 -10.66 22.73
CA SER A 308 15.91 -9.29 22.31
C SER A 308 17.04 -8.71 21.45
N LYS A 309 18.30 -9.02 21.75
CA LYS A 309 19.44 -8.62 20.91
C LYS A 309 19.40 -9.31 19.54
N VAL A 310 19.11 -10.61 19.51
CA VAL A 310 18.96 -11.36 18.25
C VAL A 310 17.82 -10.78 17.40
N ALA A 311 16.69 -10.36 18.01
CA ALA A 311 15.59 -9.69 17.29
C ALA A 311 16.06 -8.38 16.64
N VAL A 312 16.88 -7.58 17.32
CA VAL A 312 17.49 -6.36 16.73
C VAL A 312 18.38 -6.70 15.55
N LEU A 313 19.31 -7.64 15.71
CA LEU A 313 20.24 -8.06 14.65
C LEU A 313 19.49 -8.60 13.43
N LYS A 314 18.43 -9.38 13.65
CA LYS A 314 17.55 -9.86 12.58
C LYS A 314 16.91 -8.70 11.83
N ALA A 315 16.28 -7.75 12.53
CA ALA A 315 15.64 -6.61 11.92
C ALA A 315 16.61 -5.71 11.14
N GLU A 316 17.84 -5.51 11.65
CA GLU A 316 18.89 -4.78 10.93
C GLU A 316 19.37 -5.52 9.69
N THR A 317 19.50 -6.84 9.75
CA THR A 317 19.84 -7.68 8.59
C THR A 317 18.73 -7.63 7.54
N GLU A 318 17.44 -7.64 7.94
CA GLU A 318 16.29 -7.46 7.04
C GLU A 318 16.37 -6.12 6.28
N VAL A 319 16.81 -5.02 6.92
CA VAL A 319 17.02 -3.72 6.26
C VAL A 319 18.11 -3.81 5.19
N ILE A 320 19.24 -4.45 5.50
CA ILE A 320 20.35 -4.61 4.54
C ILE A 320 19.90 -5.44 3.33
N GLU A 321 19.23 -6.56 3.58
CA GLU A 321 18.73 -7.45 2.52
C GLU A 321 17.65 -6.76 1.67
N ARG A 322 16.75 -6.00 2.32
CA ARG A 322 15.75 -5.18 1.61
C ARG A 322 16.41 -4.18 0.67
N LYS A 323 17.45 -3.50 1.10
CA LYS A 323 18.20 -2.55 0.26
C LYS A 323 18.78 -3.22 -0.99
N LYS A 324 19.41 -4.40 -0.83
CA LYS A 324 19.93 -5.19 -1.96
C LYS A 324 18.81 -5.60 -2.92
N ASN A 325 17.68 -6.06 -2.39
CA ASN A 325 16.54 -6.50 -3.19
C ASN A 325 15.91 -5.35 -3.98
N ILE A 326 15.81 -4.15 -3.38
CA ILE A 326 15.36 -2.93 -4.06
C ILE A 326 16.29 -2.59 -5.24
N GLU A 327 17.60 -2.66 -5.04
CA GLU A 327 18.57 -2.41 -6.12
C GLU A 327 18.47 -3.42 -7.26
N ARG A 328 18.33 -4.71 -6.93
CA ARG A 328 18.12 -5.79 -7.92
C ARG A 328 16.81 -5.60 -8.69
N ALA A 329 15.72 -5.28 -7.99
CA ALA A 329 14.41 -5.02 -8.59
C ALA A 329 14.47 -3.83 -9.55
N TYR A 330 15.13 -2.74 -9.18
CA TYR A 330 15.35 -1.60 -10.07
C TYR A 330 16.09 -1.97 -11.34
N GLN A 331 17.20 -2.71 -11.22
CA GLN A 331 17.96 -3.15 -12.38
C GLN A 331 17.16 -4.08 -13.30
N ALA A 332 16.36 -4.97 -12.73
CA ALA A 332 15.48 -5.87 -13.49
C ALA A 332 14.45 -5.07 -14.31
N VAL A 333 13.76 -4.09 -13.67
CA VAL A 333 12.80 -3.23 -14.38
C VAL A 333 13.51 -2.41 -15.48
N ARG A 334 14.67 -1.82 -15.20
CA ARG A 334 15.45 -1.08 -16.17
C ARG A 334 15.80 -1.94 -17.40
N LYS A 335 16.21 -3.20 -17.18
CA LYS A 335 16.48 -4.17 -18.26
C LYS A 335 15.22 -4.44 -19.10
N ARG A 336 14.07 -4.73 -18.44
CA ARG A 336 12.81 -4.99 -19.16
C ARG A 336 12.35 -3.77 -19.96
N VAL A 337 12.41 -2.57 -19.37
CA VAL A 337 12.08 -1.31 -20.07
C VAL A 337 12.98 -1.12 -21.30
N SER A 338 14.30 -1.37 -21.20
CA SER A 338 15.22 -1.28 -22.34
C SER A 338 14.84 -2.27 -23.48
N ILE A 339 14.40 -3.49 -23.12
CA ILE A 339 13.92 -4.47 -24.11
C ILE A 339 12.64 -3.97 -24.80
N ILE A 340 11.70 -3.42 -24.02
CA ILE A 340 10.46 -2.88 -24.57
C ILE A 340 10.73 -1.67 -25.48
N ASP A 341 11.69 -0.80 -25.14
CA ASP A 341 12.12 0.31 -25.99
C ASP A 341 12.66 -0.18 -27.34
N LYS A 342 13.41 -1.29 -27.36
CA LYS A 342 13.83 -1.94 -28.61
C LYS A 342 12.65 -2.49 -29.40
N LYS A 343 11.64 -3.10 -28.73
CA LYS A 343 10.40 -3.54 -29.40
C LYS A 343 9.64 -2.37 -30.01
N ILE A 344 9.53 -1.24 -29.30
CA ILE A 344 8.90 0.00 -29.83
C ILE A 344 9.66 0.54 -31.03
N ALA A 345 10.99 0.55 -31.00
CA ALA A 345 11.82 0.98 -32.12
C ALA A 345 11.63 0.08 -33.36
N LEU A 346 11.57 -1.24 -33.14
CA LEU A 346 11.29 -2.22 -34.21
C LEU A 346 9.88 -2.04 -34.77
N ALA A 347 8.87 -1.85 -33.91
CA ALA A 347 7.49 -1.60 -34.34
C ALA A 347 7.37 -0.32 -35.18
N LYS A 348 8.09 0.75 -34.82
CA LYS A 348 8.18 1.97 -35.64
C LYS A 348 8.80 1.71 -37.02
N LYS A 349 9.85 0.90 -37.09
CA LYS A 349 10.49 0.49 -38.35
C LYS A 349 9.51 -0.31 -39.22
N ASN A 350 8.80 -1.27 -38.59
CA ASN A 350 7.80 -2.07 -39.30
C ASN A 350 6.63 -1.20 -39.78
N GLU A 351 6.11 -0.27 -38.96
CA GLU A 351 5.05 0.67 -39.41
C GLU A 351 5.49 1.45 -40.64
N ARG A 352 6.75 1.96 -40.70
CA ARG A 352 7.27 2.66 -41.87
C ARG A 352 7.36 1.75 -43.09
N LEU A 353 7.82 0.51 -42.91
CA LEU A 353 7.90 -0.48 -43.99
C LEU A 353 6.50 -0.78 -44.58
N TYR A 354 5.52 -1.09 -43.71
CA TYR A 354 4.15 -1.40 -44.12
C TYR A 354 3.45 -0.20 -44.76
N ARG A 355 3.76 1.03 -44.33
CA ARG A 355 3.29 2.25 -45.00
C ARG A 355 3.80 2.36 -46.44
N ASN A 356 5.06 2.05 -46.71
CA ASN A 356 5.63 2.04 -48.04
C ASN A 356 5.03 0.91 -48.89
N LEU A 357 4.92 -0.31 -48.34
CA LEU A 357 4.30 -1.45 -49.01
C LEU A 357 2.84 -1.15 -49.40
N TYR A 358 2.05 -0.57 -48.48
CA TYR A 358 0.67 -0.15 -48.76
C TYR A 358 0.61 0.85 -49.93
N ARG A 359 1.53 1.85 -49.95
CA ARG A 359 1.58 2.85 -51.04
C ARG A 359 1.87 2.18 -52.40
N VAL A 360 2.85 1.27 -52.44
CA VAL A 360 3.19 0.53 -53.64
C VAL A 360 2.05 -0.36 -54.10
N THR A 361 1.52 -1.19 -53.20
CA THR A 361 0.40 -2.11 -53.50
C THR A 361 -0.86 -1.35 -53.97
N LYS A 362 -1.18 -0.18 -53.35
CA LYS A 362 -2.26 0.67 -53.79
C LYS A 362 -2.09 1.20 -55.21
N ASN A 363 -0.87 1.59 -55.59
CA ASN A 363 -0.56 2.08 -56.97
C ASN A 363 -0.62 0.93 -58.00
N LEU A 364 -0.11 -0.25 -57.64
CA LEU A 364 -0.21 -1.44 -58.48
C LEU A 364 -1.68 -1.90 -58.68
N ALA A 365 -2.48 -1.79 -57.64
CA ALA A 365 -3.93 -2.07 -57.75
C ALA A 365 -4.68 -1.06 -58.62
N LYS A 366 -4.24 0.20 -58.67
CA LYS A 366 -4.78 1.21 -59.62
C LYS A 366 -4.34 0.93 -61.03
N ALA A 367 -3.13 0.39 -61.25
CA ALA A 367 -2.61 0.00 -62.57
C ALA A 367 -3.18 -1.32 -63.07
N GLY A 368 -3.97 -2.04 -62.28
CA GLY A 368 -4.53 -3.36 -62.65
C GLY A 368 -3.59 -4.54 -62.39
N GLU A 369 -2.38 -4.30 -61.94
CA GLU A 369 -1.36 -5.35 -61.67
C GLU A 369 -1.58 -6.10 -60.37
N LYS A 370 -2.37 -5.55 -59.44
CA LYS A 370 -2.82 -6.16 -58.17
C LYS A 370 -4.31 -5.96 -57.97
N THR A 371 -4.90 -6.78 -57.14
CA THR A 371 -6.32 -6.68 -56.83
C THR A 371 -6.62 -5.58 -55.79
N LYS A 372 -7.85 -5.08 -55.77
CA LYS A 372 -8.33 -4.17 -54.72
C LYS A 372 -8.22 -4.84 -53.32
N TYR A 373 -8.39 -6.14 -53.26
CA TYR A 373 -8.26 -6.94 -52.05
C TYR A 373 -6.85 -6.88 -51.47
N ASP A 374 -5.79 -6.99 -52.32
CA ASP A 374 -4.40 -6.90 -51.88
C ASP A 374 -4.09 -5.52 -51.25
N ALA A 375 -4.62 -4.46 -51.83
CA ALA A 375 -4.46 -3.11 -51.29
C ALA A 375 -5.20 -2.95 -49.93
N GLN A 376 -6.37 -3.55 -49.78
CA GLN A 376 -7.16 -3.53 -48.54
C GLN A 376 -6.47 -4.33 -47.44
N MET A 377 -5.98 -5.54 -47.72
CA MET A 377 -5.23 -6.35 -46.75
C MET A 377 -3.95 -5.65 -46.30
N MET A 378 -3.26 -4.99 -47.23
CA MET A 378 -2.04 -4.24 -46.87
C MET A 378 -2.37 -3.01 -46.00
N TYR A 379 -3.50 -2.35 -46.24
CA TYR A 379 -3.99 -1.26 -45.39
C TYR A 379 -4.27 -1.76 -43.94
N HIS A 380 -5.03 -2.87 -43.82
CA HIS A 380 -5.30 -3.47 -42.48
C HIS A 380 -3.97 -3.87 -41.80
N SER A 381 -3.03 -4.46 -42.54
CA SER A 381 -1.71 -4.81 -42.01
C SER A 381 -0.92 -3.59 -41.51
N LEU A 382 -0.99 -2.45 -42.20
CA LEU A 382 -0.44 -1.19 -41.72
C LEU A 382 -1.09 -0.73 -40.38
N GLN A 383 -2.43 -0.81 -40.28
CA GLN A 383 -3.13 -0.46 -39.05
C GLN A 383 -2.73 -1.39 -37.90
N ILE A 384 -2.60 -2.69 -38.16
CA ILE A 384 -2.08 -3.69 -37.18
C ILE A 384 -0.71 -3.26 -36.64
N LYS A 385 0.22 -2.84 -37.53
CA LYS A 385 1.57 -2.40 -37.10
C LYS A 385 1.55 -1.10 -36.27
N ARG A 386 0.56 -0.21 -36.50
CA ARG A 386 0.32 0.95 -35.62
C ARG A 386 -0.14 0.52 -34.24
N LEU A 387 -1.12 -0.39 -34.17
CA LEU A 387 -1.63 -0.93 -32.90
C LEU A 387 -0.53 -1.67 -32.13
N ASP A 388 0.34 -2.46 -32.80
CA ASP A 388 1.51 -3.14 -32.17
C ASP A 388 2.39 -2.11 -31.44
N ARG A 389 2.66 -0.96 -32.04
CA ARG A 389 3.46 0.10 -31.41
C ARG A 389 2.79 0.66 -30.16
N GLU A 390 1.49 0.91 -30.21
CA GLU A 390 0.72 1.46 -29.08
C GLU A 390 0.62 0.44 -27.95
N ILE A 391 0.40 -0.84 -28.25
CA ILE A 391 0.40 -1.94 -27.28
C ILE A 391 1.74 -1.99 -26.52
N TYR A 392 2.88 -1.91 -27.21
CA TYR A 392 4.20 -1.88 -26.55
C TYR A 392 4.43 -0.61 -25.72
N GLN A 393 3.79 0.51 -26.03
CA GLN A 393 3.82 1.70 -25.17
C GLN A 393 3.09 1.45 -23.84
N TYR A 394 1.94 0.77 -23.87
CA TYR A 394 1.26 0.35 -22.65
C TYR A 394 2.07 -0.67 -21.84
N ASP A 395 2.71 -1.63 -22.49
CA ASP A 395 3.62 -2.57 -21.82
C ASP A 395 4.74 -1.82 -21.07
N LYS A 396 5.32 -0.79 -21.70
CA LYS A 396 6.31 0.06 -21.03
C LYS A 396 5.75 0.78 -19.80
N GLN A 397 4.55 1.33 -19.89
CA GLN A 397 3.92 2.02 -18.77
C GLN A 397 3.61 1.06 -17.62
N ILE A 398 3.15 -0.16 -17.90
CA ILE A 398 2.89 -1.21 -16.90
C ILE A 398 4.19 -1.60 -16.18
N GLU A 399 5.30 -1.76 -16.90
CA GLU A 399 6.60 -2.06 -16.27
C GLU A 399 7.11 -0.90 -15.39
N LEU A 400 6.98 0.33 -15.85
CA LEU A 400 7.36 1.51 -15.07
C LEU A 400 6.52 1.65 -13.80
N LEU A 401 5.22 1.35 -13.89
CA LEU A 401 4.29 1.44 -12.76
C LEU A 401 4.74 0.59 -11.57
N GLY A 402 5.42 -0.54 -11.82
CA GLY A 402 6.00 -1.38 -10.76
C GLY A 402 7.05 -0.68 -9.89
N LEU A 403 7.73 0.35 -10.41
CA LEU A 403 8.63 1.20 -9.61
C LEU A 403 7.85 2.21 -8.77
N TYR A 404 6.79 2.77 -9.35
CA TYR A 404 5.95 3.78 -8.70
C TYR A 404 5.13 3.21 -7.53
N ALA A 405 4.83 1.92 -7.57
CA ALA A 405 4.12 1.22 -6.49
C ALA A 405 4.79 1.32 -5.11
N LYS A 406 6.10 1.50 -5.09
CA LYS A 406 6.92 1.42 -3.88
C LYS A 406 7.55 2.74 -3.47
N VAL A 407 7.26 3.84 -4.17
CA VAL A 407 7.87 5.15 -3.93
C VAL A 407 6.83 6.13 -3.43
N TYR A 408 7.14 6.81 -2.34
CA TYR A 408 6.31 7.88 -1.78
C TYR A 408 6.25 9.07 -2.75
N ASP A 409 5.07 9.69 -2.91
CA ASP A 409 4.79 10.87 -3.76
C ASP A 409 5.18 10.72 -5.25
N ALA A 410 5.16 9.51 -5.81
CA ALA A 410 5.55 9.30 -7.20
C ALA A 410 4.37 9.22 -8.19
N ILE A 411 3.11 9.10 -7.73
CA ILE A 411 1.87 9.09 -8.55
C ILE A 411 0.86 10.00 -7.91
#